data_9f91d3c35b34f802878db43b1b3a198a
#
_entry.id   9f91d3c35b34f802878db43b1b3a198a
#
_cell.length_a   1.000
_cell.length_b   1.000
_cell.length_c   1.000
_cell.angle_alpha   90.00
_cell.angle_beta   90.00
_cell.angle_gamma   90.00
#
_symmetry.space_group_name_H-M   'P 1'
#
loop_
_entity.id
_entity.type
_entity.pdbx_description
1 polymer ?
#
loop_
_entity_poly.entity_id
_entity_poly.type
_entity_poly.pdbx_seq_one_letter_code
_entity_poly.pdbx_strand_id
1 'polypeptide(L)'
;MKRLVREPLLHFLLLGAALFALHAGVSAPRRDHTEIVVTRGEVEQVANGFEKLWHRAPSPEELVGLVRDRVREEVYYREALALGLDTDDAVIRRRLRQKLEFLSDDIAARASPTDSALAAYLAANAERYRKSATLSFRQVYLNPDRHRATLARDAETLHAQLQALRSPDDAAQLGDATMLEHRFESVGVAELERRFGRAFTDAVASLPTGSWRGPLESGYGMHFVLVTGRVAGATPSLAEVREAVERDWTNERRLEASERSYRAMLAHYKVRVEGLDSLDVLPAGLTR
;
A
#
# COMPACT_ATOMS: atom_id res chain seq x y z
N MET A 1 -32.22 -56.06 47.41
CA MET A 1 -31.79 -54.67 47.26
C MET A 1 -30.26 -54.47 47.24
N LYS A 2 -29.42 -55.24 47.92
CA LYS A 2 -27.96 -55.06 47.93
C LYS A 2 -27.21 -55.45 46.61
N ARG A 3 -27.82 -56.17 45.68
CA ARG A 3 -27.21 -56.53 44.38
C ARG A 3 -27.37 -55.49 43.32
N LEU A 4 -28.44 -54.69 43.29
CA LEU A 4 -28.64 -53.61 42.32
C LEU A 4 -27.64 -52.48 42.49
N VAL A 5 -27.17 -52.19 43.71
CA VAL A 5 -26.18 -51.09 43.94
C VAL A 5 -24.75 -51.46 43.47
N ARG A 6 -24.50 -52.75 43.11
CA ARG A 6 -23.19 -53.19 42.58
C ARG A 6 -23.15 -53.38 41.07
N GLU A 7 -24.21 -53.06 40.37
CA GLU A 7 -24.31 -53.17 38.91
C GLU A 7 -23.54 -52.04 38.26
N PRO A 8 -22.52 -52.34 37.41
CA PRO A 8 -21.74 -51.30 36.70
C PRO A 8 -22.61 -50.40 35.84
N LEU A 9 -23.71 -50.92 35.30
CA LEU A 9 -24.66 -50.23 34.45
C LEU A 9 -25.42 -49.15 35.23
N LEU A 10 -25.78 -49.39 36.49
CA LEU A 10 -26.43 -48.42 37.36
C LEU A 10 -25.50 -47.26 37.72
N HIS A 11 -24.21 -47.53 37.95
CA HIS A 11 -23.20 -46.49 38.20
C HIS A 11 -22.96 -45.62 36.95
N PHE A 12 -22.93 -46.23 35.77
CA PHE A 12 -22.81 -45.51 34.50
C PHE A 12 -24.01 -44.59 34.25
N LEU A 13 -25.21 -45.08 34.51
CA LEU A 13 -26.45 -44.32 34.33
C LEU A 13 -26.55 -43.15 35.33
N LEU A 14 -26.15 -43.35 36.58
CA LEU A 14 -26.11 -42.30 37.59
C LEU A 14 -25.02 -41.24 37.29
N LEU A 15 -23.86 -41.66 36.81
CA LEU A 15 -22.79 -40.76 36.39
C LEU A 15 -23.20 -39.96 35.14
N GLY A 16 -23.86 -40.59 34.16
CA GLY A 16 -24.42 -39.94 32.99
C GLY A 16 -25.51 -38.93 33.36
N ALA A 17 -26.42 -39.29 34.27
CA ALA A 17 -27.44 -38.37 34.76
C ALA A 17 -26.84 -37.18 35.55
N ALA A 18 -25.82 -37.43 36.37
CA ALA A 18 -25.12 -36.38 37.11
C ALA A 18 -24.37 -35.43 36.18
N LEU A 19 -23.67 -35.95 35.17
CA LEU A 19 -23.00 -35.17 34.13
C LEU A 19 -23.99 -34.35 33.29
N PHE A 20 -25.14 -34.94 32.95
CA PHE A 20 -26.20 -34.26 32.23
C PHE A 20 -26.82 -33.13 33.05
N ALA A 21 -27.10 -33.38 34.35
CA ALA A 21 -27.62 -32.36 35.26
C ALA A 21 -26.59 -31.23 35.49
N LEU A 22 -25.29 -31.56 35.61
CA LEU A 22 -24.22 -30.60 35.72
C LEU A 22 -24.11 -29.76 34.43
N HIS A 23 -24.16 -30.39 33.26
CA HIS A 23 -24.17 -29.72 31.96
C HIS A 23 -25.37 -28.80 31.79
N ALA A 24 -26.57 -29.25 32.19
CA ALA A 24 -27.78 -28.43 32.15
C ALA A 24 -27.74 -27.25 33.13
N GLY A 25 -27.06 -27.40 34.29
CA GLY A 25 -26.89 -26.32 35.28
C GLY A 25 -25.78 -25.30 34.93
N VAL A 26 -24.75 -25.74 34.17
CA VAL A 26 -23.63 -24.89 33.75
C VAL A 26 -23.91 -24.22 32.39
N SER A 27 -24.86 -24.77 31.61
CA SER A 27 -25.30 -24.11 30.39
C SER A 27 -25.94 -22.77 30.78
N ALA A 28 -25.27 -21.67 30.42
CA ALA A 28 -25.77 -20.31 30.65
C ALA A 28 -27.25 -20.23 30.24
N PRO A 29 -28.07 -19.40 30.90
CA PRO A 29 -29.49 -19.29 30.57
C PRO A 29 -29.60 -19.06 29.08
N ARG A 30 -30.26 -19.97 28.34
CA ARG A 30 -30.63 -19.75 26.95
C ARG A 30 -31.36 -18.43 26.95
N ARG A 31 -30.74 -17.38 26.45
CA ARG A 31 -31.46 -16.17 26.07
C ARG A 31 -32.61 -16.64 25.20
N ASP A 32 -33.81 -16.34 25.62
CA ASP A 32 -34.99 -16.70 24.84
C ASP A 32 -34.79 -16.07 23.44
N HIS A 33 -34.50 -16.91 22.46
CA HIS A 33 -34.19 -16.45 21.10
C HIS A 33 -35.40 -15.77 20.45
N THR A 34 -36.58 -15.85 21.11
CA THR A 34 -37.83 -15.26 20.64
C THR A 34 -38.02 -13.83 21.13
N GLU A 35 -37.35 -13.41 22.21
CA GLU A 35 -37.45 -12.03 22.69
C GLU A 35 -36.45 -11.11 22.01
N ILE A 36 -36.92 -10.00 21.48
CA ILE A 36 -36.10 -8.88 20.94
C ILE A 36 -36.27 -7.70 21.89
N VAL A 37 -35.22 -7.35 22.62
CA VAL A 37 -35.19 -6.21 23.51
C VAL A 37 -34.39 -5.09 22.82
N VAL A 38 -35.06 -4.02 22.47
CA VAL A 38 -34.37 -2.79 22.01
C VAL A 38 -34.07 -1.95 23.25
N THR A 39 -32.82 -1.88 23.60
CA THR A 39 -32.36 -1.13 24.76
C THR A 39 -32.39 0.39 24.51
N ARG A 40 -32.43 1.17 25.62
CA ARG A 40 -32.35 2.64 25.52
C ARG A 40 -31.10 3.11 24.74
N GLY A 41 -29.95 2.46 24.95
CA GLY A 41 -28.72 2.78 24.24
C GLY A 41 -28.82 2.56 22.73
N GLU A 42 -29.52 1.50 22.29
CA GLU A 42 -29.77 1.27 20.86
C GLU A 42 -30.72 2.31 20.28
N VAL A 43 -31.73 2.75 21.02
CA VAL A 43 -32.61 3.85 20.61
C VAL A 43 -31.82 5.14 20.46
N GLU A 44 -30.95 5.46 21.41
CA GLU A 44 -30.06 6.63 21.35
C GLU A 44 -29.08 6.52 20.18
N GLN A 45 -28.55 5.33 19.89
CA GLN A 45 -27.64 5.09 18.76
C GLN A 45 -28.31 5.34 17.41
N VAL A 46 -29.54 4.86 17.18
CA VAL A 46 -30.25 5.10 15.92
C VAL A 46 -30.65 6.57 15.78
N ALA A 47 -31.02 7.24 16.88
CA ALA A 47 -31.29 8.67 16.90
C ALA A 47 -30.04 9.51 16.53
N ASN A 48 -28.90 9.19 17.15
CA ASN A 48 -27.63 9.85 16.86
C ASN A 48 -27.15 9.58 15.40
N GLY A 49 -27.42 8.38 14.86
CA GLY A 49 -27.16 8.06 13.45
C GLY A 49 -27.98 8.95 12.49
N PHE A 50 -29.25 9.13 12.80
CA PHE A 50 -30.14 10.03 12.06
C PHE A 50 -29.66 11.48 12.14
N GLU A 51 -29.33 11.97 13.33
CA GLU A 51 -28.85 13.35 13.53
C GLU A 51 -27.56 13.64 12.77
N LYS A 52 -26.60 12.70 12.73
CA LYS A 52 -25.38 12.85 11.94
C LYS A 52 -25.64 12.99 10.44
N LEU A 53 -26.66 12.32 9.92
CA LEU A 53 -26.98 12.33 8.50
C LEU A 53 -27.83 13.56 8.11
N TRP A 54 -28.82 13.90 8.95
CA TRP A 54 -29.81 14.93 8.66
C TRP A 54 -29.56 16.27 9.36
N HIS A 55 -28.51 16.34 10.21
CA HIS A 55 -28.12 17.51 11.01
C HIS A 55 -29.26 18.08 11.90
N ARG A 56 -30.17 17.19 12.32
CA ARG A 56 -31.25 17.47 13.25
C ARG A 56 -31.69 16.22 13.99
N ALA A 57 -32.26 16.37 15.16
CA ALA A 57 -32.87 15.25 15.87
C ALA A 57 -34.09 14.68 15.12
N PRO A 58 -34.35 13.36 15.21
CA PRO A 58 -35.56 12.77 14.65
C PRO A 58 -36.81 13.22 15.41
N SER A 59 -37.95 13.39 14.68
CA SER A 59 -39.24 13.56 15.32
C SER A 59 -39.67 12.28 16.05
N PRO A 60 -40.68 12.33 16.95
CA PRO A 60 -41.18 11.13 17.59
C PRO A 60 -41.63 10.04 16.61
N GLU A 61 -42.29 10.43 15.51
CA GLU A 61 -42.75 9.51 14.47
C GLU A 61 -41.57 8.89 13.70
N GLU A 62 -40.56 9.70 13.37
CA GLU A 62 -39.32 9.24 12.73
C GLU A 62 -38.56 8.27 13.65
N LEU A 63 -38.48 8.58 14.96
CA LEU A 63 -37.83 7.71 15.91
C LEU A 63 -38.52 6.34 16.01
N VAL A 64 -39.85 6.31 16.05
CA VAL A 64 -40.65 5.06 16.00
C VAL A 64 -40.34 4.27 14.71
N GLY A 65 -40.23 4.96 13.58
CA GLY A 65 -39.84 4.38 12.29
C GLY A 65 -38.46 3.72 12.37
N LEU A 66 -37.45 4.43 12.88
CA LEU A 66 -36.09 3.95 13.05
C LEU A 66 -36.01 2.71 13.99
N VAL A 67 -36.75 2.74 15.11
CA VAL A 67 -36.80 1.59 16.01
C VAL A 67 -37.47 0.38 15.34
N ARG A 68 -38.54 0.60 14.57
CA ARG A 68 -39.20 -0.47 13.80
C ARG A 68 -38.26 -1.10 12.78
N ASP A 69 -37.48 -0.30 12.08
CA ASP A 69 -36.51 -0.79 11.10
C ASP A 69 -35.37 -1.57 11.80
N ARG A 70 -34.93 -1.14 12.97
CA ARG A 70 -33.95 -1.87 13.80
C ARG A 70 -34.48 -3.23 14.24
N VAL A 71 -35.74 -3.29 14.67
CA VAL A 71 -36.40 -4.57 15.04
C VAL A 71 -36.50 -5.49 13.83
N ARG A 72 -36.87 -4.95 12.66
CA ARG A 72 -36.94 -5.72 11.40
C ARG A 72 -35.58 -6.30 11.00
N GLU A 73 -34.54 -5.51 11.11
CA GLU A 73 -33.15 -5.97 10.87
C GLU A 73 -32.79 -7.13 11.80
N GLU A 74 -33.09 -7.02 13.08
CA GLU A 74 -32.79 -8.06 14.07
C GLU A 74 -33.58 -9.37 13.80
N VAL A 75 -34.86 -9.25 13.41
CA VAL A 75 -35.67 -10.42 13.01
C VAL A 75 -35.02 -11.10 11.80
N TYR A 76 -34.73 -10.36 10.75
CA TYR A 76 -34.11 -10.95 9.54
C TYR A 76 -32.74 -11.57 9.84
N TYR A 77 -31.94 -10.93 10.69
CA TYR A 77 -30.65 -11.48 11.10
C TYR A 77 -30.79 -12.82 11.83
N ARG A 78 -31.70 -12.91 12.80
CA ARG A 78 -31.92 -14.17 13.54
C ARG A 78 -32.47 -15.28 12.65
N GLU A 79 -33.44 -14.97 11.80
CA GLU A 79 -33.99 -15.94 10.85
C GLU A 79 -32.95 -16.39 9.82
N ALA A 80 -32.12 -15.49 9.32
CA ALA A 80 -31.05 -15.83 8.40
C ALA A 80 -30.04 -16.80 9.04
N LEU A 81 -29.67 -16.57 10.30
CA LEU A 81 -28.78 -17.48 11.04
C LEU A 81 -29.46 -18.83 11.29
N ALA A 82 -30.77 -18.83 11.65
CA ALA A 82 -31.52 -20.06 11.86
C ALA A 82 -31.65 -20.90 10.56
N LEU A 83 -31.71 -20.26 9.41
CA LEU A 83 -31.71 -20.91 8.10
C LEU A 83 -30.30 -21.29 7.60
N GLY A 84 -29.24 -20.93 8.35
CA GLY A 84 -27.84 -21.22 7.97
C GLY A 84 -27.35 -20.43 6.76
N LEU A 85 -27.95 -19.27 6.46
CA LEU A 85 -27.55 -18.43 5.30
C LEU A 85 -26.15 -17.83 5.44
N ASP A 86 -25.55 -17.87 6.62
CA ASP A 86 -24.16 -17.49 6.88
C ASP A 86 -23.15 -18.60 6.57
N THR A 87 -23.65 -19.85 6.44
CA THR A 87 -22.80 -21.03 6.25
C THR A 87 -22.34 -21.11 4.81
N ASP A 88 -21.01 -21.22 4.61
CA ASP A 88 -20.34 -21.31 3.29
C ASP A 88 -20.58 -20.13 2.32
N ASP A 89 -21.13 -19.03 2.81
CA ASP A 89 -21.30 -17.82 2.04
C ASP A 89 -19.96 -17.02 1.94
N ALA A 90 -19.44 -16.88 0.72
CA ALA A 90 -18.20 -16.19 0.45
C ALA A 90 -18.27 -14.67 0.75
N VAL A 91 -19.45 -14.06 0.62
CA VAL A 91 -19.66 -12.63 0.89
C VAL A 91 -19.62 -12.36 2.39
N ILE A 92 -20.32 -13.19 3.16
CA ILE A 92 -20.33 -13.10 4.63
C ILE A 92 -18.93 -13.38 5.19
N ARG A 93 -18.24 -14.45 4.73
CA ARG A 93 -16.87 -14.75 5.13
C ARG A 93 -15.92 -13.59 4.82
N ARG A 94 -16.03 -13.00 3.63
CA ARG A 94 -15.23 -11.81 3.24
C ARG A 94 -15.53 -10.63 4.14
N ARG A 95 -16.80 -10.39 4.48
CA ARG A 95 -17.21 -9.27 5.33
C ARG A 95 -16.72 -9.43 6.77
N LEU A 96 -16.80 -10.64 7.33
CA LEU A 96 -16.28 -10.96 8.66
C LEU A 96 -14.75 -10.79 8.71
N ARG A 97 -14.03 -11.27 7.68
CA ARG A 97 -12.59 -11.04 7.55
C ARG A 97 -12.25 -9.56 7.56
N GLN A 98 -12.92 -8.74 6.73
CA GLN A 98 -12.71 -7.29 6.69
C GLN A 98 -12.95 -6.61 8.04
N LYS A 99 -14.00 -7.02 8.78
CA LYS A 99 -14.27 -6.50 10.13
C LYS A 99 -13.14 -6.84 11.10
N LEU A 100 -12.60 -8.05 11.01
CA LEU A 100 -11.54 -8.51 11.89
C LEU A 100 -10.20 -7.82 11.58
N GLU A 101 -9.90 -7.64 10.28
CA GLU A 101 -8.75 -6.88 9.81
C GLU A 101 -8.81 -5.42 10.32
N PHE A 102 -9.99 -4.79 10.25
CA PHE A 102 -10.20 -3.42 10.72
C PHE A 102 -9.99 -3.25 12.24
N LEU A 103 -10.39 -4.23 13.04
CA LEU A 103 -10.13 -4.23 14.49
C LEU A 103 -8.63 -4.28 14.81
N SER A 104 -7.86 -5.02 14.01
CA SER A 104 -6.41 -5.10 14.15
C SER A 104 -5.71 -3.79 13.77
N ASP A 105 -6.21 -3.12 12.73
CA ASP A 105 -5.69 -1.84 12.24
C ASP A 105 -5.89 -0.69 13.24
N ASP A 106 -7.02 -0.65 13.93
CA ASP A 106 -7.36 0.40 14.92
C ASP A 106 -6.39 0.39 16.13
N ILE A 107 -5.92 -0.79 16.51
CA ILE A 107 -4.92 -0.95 17.58
C ILE A 107 -3.55 -0.41 17.13
N ALA A 108 -3.18 -0.62 15.86
CA ALA A 108 -1.91 -0.16 15.31
C ALA A 108 -1.87 1.36 15.09
N ALA A 109 -3.01 1.97 14.74
CA ALA A 109 -3.13 3.40 14.43
C ALA A 109 -2.95 4.32 15.65
N ARG A 110 -2.99 3.79 16.88
CA ARG A 110 -2.85 4.59 18.11
C ARG A 110 -1.43 5.07 18.41
N ALA A 111 -0.42 4.53 17.73
CA ALA A 111 0.98 4.92 17.95
C ALA A 111 1.37 6.02 16.97
N SER A 112 1.41 7.27 17.45
CA SER A 112 2.03 8.36 16.69
C SER A 112 3.56 8.15 16.64
N PRO A 113 4.20 8.25 15.45
CA PRO A 113 5.63 8.10 15.36
C PRO A 113 6.37 9.26 16.03
N THR A 114 7.47 8.96 16.72
CA THR A 114 8.41 9.98 17.19
C THR A 114 9.36 10.40 16.08
N ASP A 115 9.95 11.59 16.18
CA ASP A 115 10.96 12.05 15.21
C ASP A 115 12.15 11.09 15.09
N SER A 116 12.55 10.49 16.21
CA SER A 116 13.61 9.48 16.26
C SER A 116 13.22 8.21 15.47
N ALA A 117 11.96 7.76 15.58
CA ALA A 117 11.47 6.60 14.83
C ALA A 117 11.41 6.88 13.32
N LEU A 118 10.96 8.09 12.94
CA LEU A 118 10.94 8.51 11.53
C LEU A 118 12.35 8.68 10.96
N ALA A 119 13.28 9.22 11.73
CA ALA A 119 14.68 9.36 11.31
C ALA A 119 15.35 7.98 11.09
N ALA A 120 15.11 7.04 12.02
CA ALA A 120 15.60 5.68 11.88
C ALA A 120 14.98 4.97 10.65
N TYR A 121 13.69 5.18 10.40
CA TYR A 121 13.01 4.62 9.24
C TYR A 121 13.55 5.19 7.92
N LEU A 122 13.76 6.51 7.86
CA LEU A 122 14.36 7.17 6.70
C LEU A 122 15.77 6.64 6.43
N ALA A 123 16.58 6.45 7.48
CA ALA A 123 17.93 5.91 7.34
C ALA A 123 17.94 4.48 6.82
N ALA A 124 17.02 3.63 7.33
CA ALA A 124 16.87 2.25 6.88
C ALA A 124 16.36 2.13 5.43
N ASN A 125 15.60 3.12 4.95
CA ASN A 125 14.98 3.16 3.64
C ASN A 125 15.52 4.29 2.75
N ALA A 126 16.76 4.73 2.95
CA ALA A 126 17.35 5.92 2.33
C ALA A 126 17.22 5.94 0.80
N GLU A 127 17.43 4.80 0.14
CA GLU A 127 17.34 4.70 -1.33
C GLU A 127 15.94 4.96 -1.87
N ARG A 128 14.88 4.64 -1.10
CA ARG A 128 13.49 4.90 -1.49
C ARG A 128 13.17 6.39 -1.58
N TYR A 129 13.82 7.21 -0.74
CA TYR A 129 13.58 8.64 -0.65
C TYR A 129 14.66 9.48 -1.37
N ARG A 130 15.69 8.82 -1.91
CA ARG A 130 16.79 9.50 -2.57
C ARG A 130 16.33 10.36 -3.72
N LYS A 131 16.71 11.63 -3.70
CA LYS A 131 16.54 12.52 -4.83
C LYS A 131 17.53 12.11 -5.93
N SER A 132 17.03 11.86 -7.12
CA SER A 132 17.87 11.53 -8.27
C SER A 132 18.78 12.71 -8.64
N ALA A 133 19.98 12.41 -9.13
CA ALA A 133 20.81 13.42 -9.74
C ALA A 133 20.07 14.07 -10.93
N THR A 134 20.25 15.36 -11.10
CA THR A 134 19.72 16.09 -12.24
C THR A 134 20.83 16.78 -13.02
N LEU A 135 20.61 16.90 -14.33
CA LEU A 135 21.49 17.56 -15.26
C LEU A 135 20.74 18.70 -15.96
N SER A 136 21.44 19.82 -16.14
CA SER A 136 20.98 20.91 -16.98
C SER A 136 21.99 21.06 -18.10
N PHE A 137 21.53 21.08 -19.34
CA PHE A 137 22.43 21.21 -20.50
C PHE A 137 21.68 21.78 -21.69
N ARG A 138 22.44 22.28 -22.64
CA ARG A 138 22.00 22.62 -24.00
C ARG A 138 22.57 21.62 -24.99
N GLN A 139 21.85 21.38 -26.06
CA GLN A 139 22.30 20.47 -27.11
C GLN A 139 22.08 21.05 -28.49
N VAL A 140 22.99 20.70 -29.40
CA VAL A 140 22.86 20.92 -30.85
C VAL A 140 22.97 19.56 -31.52
N TYR A 141 22.02 19.27 -32.39
CA TYR A 141 21.90 17.98 -33.06
C TYR A 141 22.55 18.04 -34.46
N LEU A 142 23.22 16.94 -34.83
CA LEU A 142 23.74 16.70 -36.16
C LEU A 142 23.24 15.34 -36.66
N ASN A 143 22.56 15.34 -37.80
CA ASN A 143 21.96 14.13 -38.35
C ASN A 143 23.00 13.36 -39.20
N PRO A 144 23.43 12.15 -38.76
CA PRO A 144 24.44 11.39 -39.50
C PRO A 144 24.02 11.02 -40.93
N ASP A 145 22.71 10.78 -41.15
CA ASP A 145 22.20 10.39 -42.48
C ASP A 145 22.21 11.53 -43.48
N ARG A 146 22.09 12.76 -43.02
CA ARG A 146 22.16 13.96 -43.91
C ARG A 146 23.58 14.26 -44.32
N HIS A 147 24.53 14.06 -43.43
CA HIS A 147 25.94 14.45 -43.67
C HIS A 147 26.81 13.33 -44.22
N ARG A 148 26.47 12.07 -43.96
CA ARG A 148 27.15 10.86 -44.50
C ARG A 148 28.67 11.01 -44.72
N ALA A 149 29.12 11.24 -45.96
CA ALA A 149 30.55 11.33 -46.34
C ALA A 149 31.27 12.58 -45.77
N THR A 150 30.54 13.61 -45.38
CA THR A 150 31.09 14.87 -44.84
C THR A 150 30.95 14.98 -43.33
N LEU A 151 30.35 13.98 -42.68
CA LEU A 151 29.96 13.99 -41.28
C LEU A 151 31.08 14.43 -40.31
N ALA A 152 32.28 13.87 -40.47
CA ALA A 152 33.43 14.24 -39.63
C ALA A 152 33.81 15.71 -39.75
N ARG A 153 33.89 16.18 -40.99
CA ARG A 153 34.24 17.58 -41.32
C ARG A 153 33.18 18.55 -40.82
N ASP A 154 31.90 18.20 -41.04
CA ASP A 154 30.77 19.06 -40.64
C ASP A 154 30.63 19.09 -39.09
N ALA A 155 30.92 17.99 -38.42
CA ALA A 155 31.02 17.95 -36.97
C ALA A 155 32.14 18.83 -36.40
N GLU A 156 33.33 18.78 -37.00
CA GLU A 156 34.44 19.67 -36.62
C GLU A 156 34.10 21.16 -36.84
N THR A 157 33.47 21.47 -37.99
CA THR A 157 33.04 22.82 -38.32
C THR A 157 31.99 23.31 -37.32
N LEU A 158 30.99 22.52 -37.04
CA LEU A 158 29.96 22.83 -36.07
C LEU A 158 30.54 23.02 -34.64
N HIS A 159 31.47 22.16 -34.23
CA HIS A 159 32.14 22.31 -32.95
C HIS A 159 32.91 23.64 -32.85
N ALA A 160 33.66 24.01 -33.91
CA ALA A 160 34.36 25.28 -33.94
C ALA A 160 33.41 26.48 -33.87
N GLN A 161 32.27 26.43 -34.58
CA GLN A 161 31.24 27.46 -34.51
C GLN A 161 30.66 27.58 -33.08
N LEU A 162 30.35 26.46 -32.45
CA LEU A 162 29.82 26.40 -31.06
C LEU A 162 30.81 27.00 -30.04
N GLN A 163 32.12 26.74 -30.22
CA GLN A 163 33.18 27.33 -29.38
C GLN A 163 33.33 28.83 -29.55
N ALA A 164 33.00 29.35 -30.73
CA ALA A 164 33.10 30.77 -31.05
C ALA A 164 31.87 31.60 -30.64
N LEU A 165 30.79 30.95 -30.17
CA LEU A 165 29.56 31.65 -29.77
C LEU A 165 29.80 32.58 -28.57
N ARG A 166 29.23 33.77 -28.63
CA ARG A 166 29.22 34.74 -27.53
C ARG A 166 28.18 34.40 -26.48
N SER A 167 27.05 33.85 -26.91
CA SER A 167 25.98 33.37 -26.06
C SER A 167 25.61 31.91 -26.37
N PRO A 168 25.45 31.05 -25.36
CA PRO A 168 24.95 29.69 -25.59
C PRO A 168 23.56 29.63 -26.22
N ASP A 169 22.76 30.70 -26.13
CA ASP A 169 21.40 30.75 -26.71
C ASP A 169 21.45 30.82 -28.25
N ASP A 170 22.52 31.39 -28.82
CA ASP A 170 22.70 31.47 -30.25
C ASP A 170 22.89 30.08 -30.91
N ALA A 171 23.23 29.08 -30.12
CA ALA A 171 23.40 27.71 -30.60
C ALA A 171 22.09 27.06 -31.10
N ALA A 172 20.94 27.58 -30.72
CA ALA A 172 19.65 27.04 -31.16
C ALA A 172 19.40 27.15 -32.67
N GLN A 173 20.19 28.00 -33.36
CA GLN A 173 20.13 28.19 -34.82
C GLN A 173 21.14 27.34 -35.56
N LEU A 174 22.04 26.64 -34.85
CA LEU A 174 23.06 25.78 -35.42
C LEU A 174 22.63 24.32 -35.46
N GLY A 175 23.27 23.54 -36.33
CA GLY A 175 22.99 22.13 -36.49
C GLY A 175 21.75 21.81 -37.33
N ASP A 176 21.27 20.60 -37.23
CA ASP A 176 20.13 20.13 -38.01
C ASP A 176 18.82 20.30 -37.24
N ALA A 177 17.73 20.40 -37.98
CA ALA A 177 16.40 20.41 -37.41
C ALA A 177 16.10 19.09 -36.69
N THR A 178 15.59 19.18 -35.50
CA THR A 178 15.22 18.05 -34.64
C THR A 178 13.94 18.35 -33.89
N MET A 179 13.21 17.30 -33.52
CA MET A 179 12.06 17.38 -32.60
C MET A 179 12.50 17.44 -31.11
N LEU A 180 13.78 17.28 -30.84
CA LEU A 180 14.34 17.34 -29.49
C LEU A 180 14.46 18.79 -29.01
N GLU A 181 14.25 18.97 -27.73
CA GLU A 181 14.48 20.26 -27.07
C GLU A 181 15.97 20.66 -27.14
N HIS A 182 16.26 21.93 -27.38
CA HIS A 182 17.63 22.46 -27.36
C HIS A 182 18.15 22.71 -25.95
N ARG A 183 17.25 22.82 -24.96
CA ARG A 183 17.56 23.17 -23.59
C ARG A 183 16.85 22.23 -22.64
N PHE A 184 17.62 21.65 -21.75
CA PHE A 184 17.17 20.75 -20.66
C PHE A 184 17.56 21.38 -19.33
N GLU A 185 16.59 21.54 -18.42
CA GLU A 185 16.82 22.13 -17.11
C GLU A 185 16.40 21.16 -16.00
N SER A 186 17.34 20.87 -15.11
CA SER A 186 17.12 19.98 -13.93
C SER A 186 16.44 18.66 -14.27
N VAL A 187 16.80 18.07 -15.41
CA VAL A 187 16.22 16.80 -15.87
C VAL A 187 16.88 15.65 -15.13
N GLY A 188 16.06 14.74 -14.59
CA GLY A 188 16.55 13.57 -13.87
C GLY A 188 17.34 12.61 -14.77
N VAL A 189 18.44 12.05 -14.25
CA VAL A 189 19.29 11.10 -14.98
C VAL A 189 18.48 9.93 -15.57
N ALA A 190 17.56 9.36 -14.81
CA ALA A 190 16.71 8.26 -15.29
C ALA A 190 15.79 8.65 -16.45
N GLU A 191 15.38 9.92 -16.55
CA GLU A 191 14.62 10.43 -17.68
C GLU A 191 15.50 10.60 -18.92
N LEU A 192 16.70 11.11 -18.74
CA LEU A 192 17.68 11.22 -19.82
C LEU A 192 18.07 9.86 -20.39
N GLU A 193 18.26 8.85 -19.52
CA GLU A 193 18.51 7.48 -19.95
C GLU A 193 17.39 6.92 -20.83
N ARG A 194 16.14 7.20 -20.47
CA ARG A 194 14.97 6.76 -21.28
C ARG A 194 14.88 7.47 -22.61
N ARG A 195 15.29 8.76 -22.66
CA ARG A 195 15.21 9.57 -23.89
C ARG A 195 16.38 9.34 -24.83
N PHE A 196 17.61 9.37 -24.33
CA PHE A 196 18.83 9.37 -25.15
C PHE A 196 19.64 8.09 -25.05
N GLY A 197 19.32 7.21 -24.11
CA GLY A 197 20.09 6.01 -23.81
C GLY A 197 21.15 6.25 -22.74
N ARG A 198 21.57 5.16 -22.11
CA ARG A 198 22.49 5.18 -20.97
C ARG A 198 23.85 5.73 -21.35
N ALA A 199 24.43 5.27 -22.48
CA ALA A 199 25.75 5.70 -22.92
C ALA A 199 25.86 7.24 -23.11
N PHE A 200 24.84 7.84 -23.72
CA PHE A 200 24.77 9.29 -23.87
C PHE A 200 24.66 9.98 -22.50
N THR A 201 23.81 9.50 -21.64
CA THR A 201 23.57 10.08 -20.30
C THR A 201 24.81 10.02 -19.43
N ASP A 202 25.52 8.89 -19.42
CA ASP A 202 26.79 8.72 -18.68
C ASP A 202 27.88 9.65 -19.24
N ALA A 203 27.95 9.80 -20.57
CA ALA A 203 28.87 10.72 -21.21
C ALA A 203 28.58 12.18 -20.80
N VAL A 204 27.33 12.65 -20.92
CA VAL A 204 26.92 14.01 -20.50
C VAL A 204 27.18 14.23 -19.01
N ALA A 205 26.89 13.22 -18.17
CA ALA A 205 27.13 13.29 -16.72
C ALA A 205 28.62 13.45 -16.38
N SER A 206 29.54 13.04 -17.21
CA SER A 206 30.98 13.13 -17.00
C SER A 206 31.63 14.42 -17.56
N LEU A 207 30.93 15.15 -18.46
CA LEU A 207 31.47 16.35 -19.10
C LEU A 207 31.71 17.49 -18.09
N PRO A 208 32.74 18.34 -18.32
CA PRO A 208 32.89 19.58 -17.58
C PRO A 208 31.76 20.56 -17.93
N THR A 209 31.39 21.42 -16.97
CA THR A 209 30.41 22.49 -17.19
C THR A 209 31.02 23.67 -17.97
N GLY A 210 30.19 24.41 -18.70
CA GLY A 210 30.54 25.70 -19.26
C GLY A 210 31.27 25.67 -20.63
N SER A 211 31.45 24.48 -21.24
CA SER A 211 32.05 24.38 -22.58
C SER A 211 31.31 23.37 -23.44
N TRP A 212 31.18 23.68 -24.73
CA TRP A 212 30.63 22.75 -25.72
C TRP A 212 31.53 21.53 -25.88
N ARG A 213 30.96 20.35 -25.83
CA ARG A 213 31.63 19.06 -25.98
C ARG A 213 30.84 18.17 -26.93
N GLY A 214 31.54 17.30 -27.61
CA GLY A 214 30.95 16.34 -28.55
C GLY A 214 31.91 16.05 -29.70
N PRO A 215 31.46 15.29 -30.68
CA PRO A 215 30.10 14.75 -30.79
C PRO A 215 29.87 13.58 -29.81
N LEU A 216 28.66 13.50 -29.23
CA LEU A 216 28.17 12.40 -28.46
C LEU A 216 27.08 11.67 -29.23
N GLU A 217 27.08 10.36 -29.22
CA GLU A 217 26.08 9.55 -29.91
C GLU A 217 24.88 9.23 -29.00
N SER A 218 23.69 9.24 -29.57
CA SER A 218 22.45 8.76 -28.99
C SER A 218 21.65 7.93 -29.99
N GLY A 219 20.49 7.40 -29.59
CA GLY A 219 19.56 6.75 -30.51
C GLY A 219 19.01 7.67 -31.62
N TYR A 220 19.16 8.98 -31.51
CA TYR A 220 18.72 9.97 -32.50
C TYR A 220 19.81 10.32 -33.49
N GLY A 221 21.08 10.21 -33.11
CA GLY A 221 22.24 10.61 -33.91
C GLY A 221 23.32 11.30 -33.07
N MET A 222 23.99 12.31 -33.61
CA MET A 222 25.10 13.00 -32.97
C MET A 222 24.65 14.31 -32.29
N HIS A 223 25.25 14.59 -31.15
CA HIS A 223 24.94 15.77 -30.33
C HIS A 223 26.20 16.48 -29.88
N PHE A 224 26.18 17.79 -29.90
CA PHE A 224 27.12 18.62 -29.16
C PHE A 224 26.40 19.16 -27.93
N VAL A 225 27.02 19.06 -26.78
CA VAL A 225 26.37 19.32 -25.46
C VAL A 225 27.20 20.36 -24.70
N LEU A 226 26.50 21.32 -24.10
CA LEU A 226 27.02 22.26 -23.12
C LEU A 226 26.32 21.98 -21.79
N VAL A 227 27.01 21.38 -20.83
CA VAL A 227 26.46 21.18 -19.47
C VAL A 227 26.48 22.53 -18.76
N THR A 228 25.30 23.01 -18.33
CA THR A 228 25.09 24.27 -17.61
C THR A 228 24.96 24.07 -16.12
N GLY A 229 24.56 22.90 -15.68
CA GLY A 229 24.39 22.60 -14.26
C GLY A 229 24.31 21.12 -13.97
N ARG A 230 24.69 20.77 -12.75
CA ARG A 230 24.59 19.40 -12.22
C ARG A 230 24.26 19.46 -10.74
N VAL A 231 23.22 18.73 -10.35
CA VAL A 231 22.89 18.53 -8.94
C VAL A 231 23.07 17.05 -8.63
N ALA A 232 23.94 16.75 -7.69
CA ALA A 232 24.14 15.36 -7.26
C ALA A 232 22.89 14.85 -6.57
N GLY A 233 22.60 13.56 -6.78
CA GLY A 233 21.57 12.89 -6.00
C GLY A 233 21.93 12.88 -4.51
N ALA A 234 20.96 13.13 -3.66
CA ALA A 234 21.18 13.20 -2.22
C ALA A 234 20.03 12.51 -1.47
N THR A 235 20.33 11.95 -0.32
CA THR A 235 19.30 11.54 0.65
C THR A 235 18.73 12.81 1.28
N PRO A 236 17.40 13.05 1.16
CA PRO A 236 16.78 14.24 1.73
C PRO A 236 16.81 14.20 3.25
N SER A 237 16.74 15.37 3.88
CA SER A 237 16.52 15.46 5.32
C SER A 237 15.10 15.00 5.69
N LEU A 238 14.91 14.57 6.93
CA LEU A 238 13.57 14.19 7.42
C LEU A 238 12.56 15.33 7.26
N ALA A 239 12.98 16.57 7.44
CA ALA A 239 12.10 17.73 7.28
C ALA A 239 11.52 17.86 5.85
N GLU A 240 12.31 17.50 4.83
CA GLU A 240 11.89 17.61 3.44
C GLU A 240 10.92 16.50 3.00
N VAL A 241 10.96 15.34 3.66
CA VAL A 241 10.18 14.14 3.26
C VAL A 241 9.32 13.60 4.41
N ARG A 242 9.12 14.38 5.47
CA ARG A 242 8.44 13.98 6.71
C ARG A 242 7.10 13.28 6.43
N GLU A 243 6.23 13.92 5.67
CA GLU A 243 4.88 13.39 5.38
C GLU A 243 4.94 12.04 4.64
N ALA A 244 5.87 11.90 3.70
CA ALA A 244 6.05 10.65 2.97
C ALA A 244 6.58 9.54 3.89
N VAL A 245 7.57 9.85 4.72
CA VAL A 245 8.17 8.90 5.68
C VAL A 245 7.15 8.49 6.74
N GLU A 246 6.37 9.43 7.29
CA GLU A 246 5.34 9.16 8.28
C GLU A 246 4.22 8.26 7.72
N ARG A 247 3.75 8.55 6.52
CA ARG A 247 2.75 7.72 5.84
C ARG A 247 3.26 6.30 5.61
N ASP A 248 4.49 6.16 5.12
CA ASP A 248 5.08 4.86 4.80
C ASP A 248 5.38 4.06 6.08
N TRP A 249 5.92 4.71 7.12
CA TRP A 249 6.15 4.13 8.44
C TRP A 249 4.84 3.63 9.06
N THR A 250 3.79 4.45 9.04
CA THR A 250 2.47 4.09 9.56
C THR A 250 1.89 2.90 8.82
N ASN A 251 2.01 2.89 7.50
CA ASN A 251 1.53 1.78 6.69
C ASN A 251 2.27 0.47 6.98
N GLU A 252 3.60 0.52 7.13
CA GLU A 252 4.40 -0.66 7.47
C GLU A 252 4.04 -1.20 8.85
N ARG A 253 3.90 -0.32 9.86
CA ARG A 253 3.46 -0.69 11.21
C ARG A 253 2.07 -1.33 11.22
N ARG A 254 1.16 -0.82 10.40
CA ARG A 254 -0.17 -1.40 10.23
C ARG A 254 -0.09 -2.82 9.66
N LEU A 255 0.69 -3.02 8.61
CA LEU A 255 0.89 -4.35 8.00
C LEU A 255 1.54 -5.33 8.97
N GLU A 256 2.57 -4.90 9.71
CA GLU A 256 3.21 -5.72 10.75
C GLU A 256 2.23 -6.10 11.88
N ALA A 257 1.39 -5.17 12.32
CA ALA A 257 0.41 -5.43 13.37
C ALA A 257 -0.67 -6.41 12.89
N SER A 258 -1.16 -6.24 11.66
CA SER A 258 -2.11 -7.15 11.03
C SER A 258 -1.54 -8.56 10.92
N GLU A 259 -0.30 -8.68 10.46
CA GLU A 259 0.39 -9.98 10.33
C GLU A 259 0.64 -10.63 11.70
N ARG A 260 1.02 -9.87 12.72
CA ARG A 260 1.17 -10.39 14.10
C ARG A 260 -0.16 -10.89 14.64
N SER A 261 -1.24 -10.13 14.44
CA SER A 261 -2.59 -10.52 14.84
C SER A 261 -3.02 -11.81 14.16
N TYR A 262 -2.81 -11.91 12.84
CA TYR A 262 -3.10 -13.12 12.08
C TYR A 262 -2.32 -14.33 12.60
N ARG A 263 -1.00 -14.20 12.82
CA ARG A 263 -0.18 -15.29 13.37
C ARG A 263 -0.61 -15.72 14.76
N ALA A 264 -1.00 -14.78 15.61
CA ALA A 264 -1.53 -15.09 16.93
C ALA A 264 -2.83 -15.89 16.86
N MET A 265 -3.73 -15.52 15.95
CA MET A 265 -4.95 -16.28 15.70
C MET A 265 -4.64 -17.65 15.08
N LEU A 266 -3.77 -17.71 14.08
CA LEU A 266 -3.39 -18.94 13.39
C LEU A 266 -2.80 -19.99 14.34
N ALA A 267 -2.08 -19.57 15.39
CA ALA A 267 -1.51 -20.46 16.39
C ALA A 267 -2.54 -21.33 17.14
N HIS A 268 -3.82 -20.94 17.12
CA HIS A 268 -4.93 -21.72 17.71
C HIS A 268 -5.46 -22.82 16.78
N TYR A 269 -5.02 -22.86 15.52
CA TYR A 269 -5.53 -23.78 14.51
C TYR A 269 -4.46 -24.77 14.05
N LYS A 270 -4.89 -25.98 13.75
CA LYS A 270 -4.08 -26.96 13.03
C LYS A 270 -4.50 -26.91 11.56
N VAL A 271 -3.61 -26.47 10.69
CA VAL A 271 -3.87 -26.42 9.26
C VAL A 271 -3.36 -27.69 8.59
N ARG A 272 -4.22 -28.37 7.86
CA ARG A 272 -3.86 -29.52 7.00
C ARG A 272 -4.36 -29.20 5.59
N VAL A 273 -3.45 -29.29 4.61
CA VAL A 273 -3.78 -29.09 3.22
C VAL A 273 -3.67 -30.43 2.49
N GLU A 274 -4.77 -30.89 1.92
CA GLU A 274 -4.81 -32.15 1.19
C GLU A 274 -4.44 -31.90 -0.27
N GLY A 275 -3.60 -32.77 -0.85
CA GLY A 275 -3.21 -32.68 -2.27
C GLY A 275 -2.10 -31.66 -2.60
N LEU A 276 -1.47 -31.05 -1.59
CA LEU A 276 -0.38 -30.08 -1.78
C LEU A 276 0.93 -30.50 -1.13
N ASP A 277 1.18 -31.81 -0.99
CA ASP A 277 2.37 -32.36 -0.32
C ASP A 277 3.72 -31.95 -0.97
N SER A 278 3.69 -31.22 -2.10
CA SER A 278 4.88 -30.82 -2.85
C SER A 278 4.94 -29.33 -3.25
N LEU A 279 4.09 -28.46 -2.69
CA LEU A 279 4.16 -27.03 -2.98
C LEU A 279 4.76 -26.25 -1.81
N ASP A 280 5.99 -25.74 -2.01
CA ASP A 280 6.68 -24.77 -1.14
C ASP A 280 5.94 -23.40 -1.03
N VAL A 281 4.63 -23.39 -1.24
CA VAL A 281 3.78 -22.16 -1.29
C VAL A 281 3.28 -21.74 0.09
N LEU A 282 3.39 -22.62 1.09
CA LEU A 282 2.96 -22.27 2.43
C LEU A 282 4.10 -21.60 3.20
N PRO A 283 3.86 -20.42 3.85
CA PRO A 283 4.88 -19.82 4.68
C PRO A 283 5.39 -20.79 5.73
N ALA A 284 6.70 -20.79 5.95
CA ALA A 284 7.34 -21.62 6.97
C ALA A 284 6.65 -21.42 8.33
N GLY A 285 5.88 -22.41 8.77
CA GLY A 285 5.06 -22.37 9.98
C GLY A 285 3.68 -22.99 9.84
N LEU A 286 3.20 -23.27 8.63
CA LEU A 286 1.93 -23.97 8.38
C LEU A 286 2.09 -25.48 8.22
N THR A 287 3.35 -25.98 8.13
CA THR A 287 3.67 -27.41 8.07
C THR A 287 4.10 -27.90 9.45
N ARG A 288 3.15 -28.25 10.30
CA ARG A 288 3.35 -29.21 11.41
C ARG A 288 2.06 -29.94 11.72
#